data_8e42537fff08057e192085a73e27c747
#
_entry.id   8e42537fff08057e192085a73e27c747
#
_cell.length_a   1.000
_cell.length_b   1.000
_cell.length_c   1.000
_cell.angle_alpha   90.00
_cell.angle_beta   90.00
_cell.angle_gamma   90.00
#
_symmetry.space_group_name_H-M   'P 1'
#
loop_
_entity.id
_entity.type
_entity.pdbx_description
1 polymer ?
#
loop_
_entity_poly.entity_id
_entity_poly.type
_entity_poly.pdbx_seq_one_letter_code
_entity_poly.pdbx_strand_id
1 'polypeptide(L)'
;MDKIDKKLLRLLQENARYSLKQLSEKVYLSSPAVAARIEKLEEEGIITGYHADISLDKMGYHITAFINLELSADQKAEFYPFINSCPNVLECNCVTGVYSMLIKVSFPSTQELDTFIGKIQ
;
A
#
# COMPACT_ATOMS: atom_id res chain seq x y z
N MET A 1 16.44 5.09 16.82
CA MET A 1 15.32 5.97 16.47
C MET A 1 14.75 6.62 17.71
N ASP A 2 14.81 7.93 17.80
CA ASP A 2 14.37 8.67 18.98
C ASP A 2 12.91 9.13 18.89
N LYS A 3 12.46 9.88 19.91
CA LYS A 3 11.07 10.37 19.97
C LYS A 3 10.74 11.33 18.82
N ILE A 4 11.73 12.11 18.37
CA ILE A 4 11.53 13.07 17.27
C ILE A 4 11.33 12.32 15.97
N ASP A 5 12.14 11.29 15.71
CA ASP A 5 11.98 10.45 14.53
C ASP A 5 10.61 9.80 14.50
N LYS A 6 10.15 9.28 15.63
CA LYS A 6 8.81 8.67 15.73
C LYS A 6 7.71 9.68 15.47
N LYS A 7 7.86 10.90 15.96
CA LYS A 7 6.89 11.97 15.71
C LYS A 7 6.87 12.37 14.24
N LEU A 8 8.05 12.47 13.59
CA LEU A 8 8.14 12.77 12.17
C LEU A 8 7.45 11.68 11.33
N LEU A 9 7.67 10.41 11.66
CA LEU A 9 7.02 9.31 10.97
C LEU A 9 5.50 9.37 11.09
N ARG A 10 5.00 9.68 12.28
CA ARG A 10 3.56 9.82 12.51
C ARG A 10 2.98 10.97 11.68
N LEU A 11 3.65 12.12 11.67
CA LEU A 11 3.21 13.28 10.90
C LEU A 11 3.18 12.97 9.41
N LEU A 12 4.21 12.32 8.89
CA LEU A 12 4.29 11.95 7.47
C LEU A 12 3.26 10.88 7.09
N GLN A 13 2.89 10.00 8.03
CA GLN A 13 1.79 9.05 7.81
C GLN A 13 0.44 9.76 7.71
N GLU A 14 0.26 10.85 8.48
CA GLU A 14 -0.96 11.65 8.41
C GLU A 14 -1.03 12.49 7.14
N ASN A 15 0.09 13.08 6.75
CA ASN A 15 0.18 13.94 5.58
C ASN A 15 1.61 13.92 5.03
N ALA A 16 1.83 13.14 3.98
CA ALA A 16 3.14 13.01 3.35
C ALA A 16 3.58 14.29 2.61
N ARG A 17 2.70 15.27 2.47
CA ARG A 17 2.98 16.54 1.80
C ARG A 17 3.35 17.68 2.74
N TYR A 18 3.51 17.43 4.01
CA TYR A 18 4.03 18.46 4.91
C TYR A 18 5.37 18.98 4.40
N SER A 19 5.52 20.30 4.35
CA SER A 19 6.79 20.93 4.01
C SER A 19 7.78 20.77 5.18
N LEU A 20 9.07 20.94 4.88
CA LEU A 20 10.09 20.92 5.93
C LEU A 20 9.83 22.01 6.96
N LYS A 21 9.36 23.18 6.53
CA LYS A 21 9.00 24.27 7.42
C LYS A 21 7.87 23.87 8.37
N GLN A 22 6.81 23.27 7.86
CA GLN A 22 5.70 22.81 8.68
C GLN A 22 6.14 21.75 9.69
N LEU A 23 6.96 20.80 9.24
CA LEU A 23 7.50 19.76 10.13
C LEU A 23 8.40 20.37 11.20
N SER A 24 9.27 21.33 10.82
CA SER A 24 10.17 21.97 11.77
C SER A 24 9.41 22.69 12.89
N GLU A 25 8.32 23.33 12.56
CA GLU A 25 7.46 23.99 13.54
C GLU A 25 6.81 22.98 14.51
N LYS A 26 6.47 21.79 14.02
CA LYS A 26 5.80 20.76 14.82
C LYS A 26 6.77 19.98 15.72
N VAL A 27 8.01 19.86 15.35
CA VAL A 27 9.00 19.10 16.14
C VAL A 27 10.07 19.98 16.77
N TYR A 28 9.98 21.30 16.62
CA TYR A 28 10.87 22.29 17.22
C TYR A 28 12.33 22.10 16.85
N LEU A 29 12.58 21.76 15.60
CA LEU A 29 13.92 21.67 15.01
C LEU A 29 14.00 22.60 13.78
N SER A 30 15.21 22.89 13.33
CA SER A 30 15.41 23.62 12.08
C SER A 30 15.00 22.74 10.87
N SER A 31 14.65 23.38 9.75
CA SER A 31 14.34 22.66 8.53
C SER A 31 15.49 21.75 8.05
N PRO A 32 16.76 22.21 8.05
CA PRO A 32 17.88 21.32 7.73
C PRO A 32 18.00 20.12 8.67
N ALA A 33 17.73 20.29 9.96
CA ALA A 33 17.77 19.19 10.92
C ALA A 33 16.68 18.16 10.65
N VAL A 34 15.48 18.64 10.29
CA VAL A 34 14.36 17.74 9.90
C VAL A 34 14.72 17.00 8.62
N ALA A 35 15.24 17.70 7.62
CA ALA A 35 15.64 17.09 6.35
C ALA A 35 16.69 15.99 6.55
N ALA A 36 17.68 16.21 7.41
CA ALA A 36 18.70 15.23 7.71
C ALA A 36 18.10 13.96 8.37
N ARG A 37 17.15 14.13 9.27
CA ARG A 37 16.49 13.02 9.93
C ARG A 37 15.64 12.19 8.96
N ILE A 38 14.90 12.85 8.08
CA ILE A 38 14.09 12.18 7.07
C ILE A 38 14.97 11.41 6.10
N GLU A 39 16.06 12.02 5.63
CA GLU A 39 17.01 11.36 4.74
C GLU A 39 17.58 10.10 5.35
N LYS A 40 17.94 10.15 6.63
CA LYS A 40 18.46 8.99 7.36
C LYS A 40 17.41 7.88 7.47
N LEU A 41 16.15 8.24 7.75
CA LEU A 41 15.04 7.28 7.81
C LEU A 41 14.79 6.63 6.46
N GLU A 42 14.94 7.37 5.38
CA GLU A 42 14.83 6.83 4.01
C GLU A 42 16.00 5.89 3.70
N GLU A 43 17.24 6.28 4.01
CA GLU A 43 18.43 5.46 3.80
C GLU A 43 18.40 4.15 4.58
N GLU A 44 17.89 4.17 5.80
CA GLU A 44 17.73 2.99 6.64
C GLU A 44 16.55 2.09 6.23
N GLY A 45 15.76 2.52 5.25
CA GLY A 45 14.62 1.77 4.77
C GLY A 45 13.40 1.78 5.70
N ILE A 46 13.39 2.68 6.70
CA ILE A 46 12.24 2.85 7.59
C ILE A 46 11.12 3.56 6.83
N ILE A 47 11.45 4.61 6.09
CA ILE A 47 10.54 5.21 5.13
C ILE A 47 10.77 4.51 3.80
N THR A 48 9.78 3.76 3.33
CA THR A 48 9.87 2.97 2.10
C THR A 48 9.26 3.68 0.89
N GLY A 49 8.51 4.73 1.12
CA GLY A 49 7.89 5.49 0.04
C GLY A 49 6.86 6.46 0.56
N TYR A 50 6.29 7.24 -0.37
CA TYR A 50 5.25 8.22 -0.11
C TYR A 50 4.11 7.96 -1.08
N HIS A 51 2.89 7.87 -0.57
CA HIS A 51 1.74 7.49 -1.37
C HIS A 51 0.59 8.45 -1.19
N ALA A 52 -0.19 8.62 -2.25
CA ALA A 52 -1.46 9.32 -2.18
C ALA A 52 -2.59 8.33 -1.94
N ASP A 53 -3.48 8.65 -1.03
CA ASP A 53 -4.73 7.92 -0.88
C ASP A 53 -5.72 8.45 -1.93
N ILE A 54 -6.27 7.53 -2.71
CA ILE A 54 -7.12 7.88 -3.84
C ILE A 54 -8.52 7.32 -3.62
N SER A 55 -9.53 8.13 -3.93
CA SER A 55 -10.91 7.65 -3.96
C SER A 55 -11.13 6.84 -5.24
N LEU A 56 -11.10 5.52 -5.12
CA LEU A 56 -11.34 4.62 -6.24
C LEU A 56 -12.76 4.80 -6.81
N ASP A 57 -13.74 5.04 -5.94
CA ASP A 57 -15.11 5.30 -6.36
C ASP A 57 -15.20 6.50 -7.30
N LYS A 58 -14.55 7.61 -6.94
CA LYS A 58 -14.54 8.82 -7.76
C LYS A 58 -13.78 8.64 -9.07
N MET A 59 -12.89 7.67 -9.15
CA MET A 59 -12.18 7.30 -10.38
C MET A 59 -12.98 6.35 -11.27
N GLY A 60 -14.16 5.94 -10.85
CA GLY A 60 -14.99 5.00 -11.62
C GLY A 60 -14.82 3.54 -11.23
N TYR A 61 -14.03 3.24 -10.20
CA TYR A 61 -13.88 1.88 -9.68
C TYR A 61 -14.81 1.70 -8.50
N HIS A 62 -16.06 1.35 -8.80
CA HIS A 62 -17.14 1.34 -7.81
C HIS A 62 -17.22 0.07 -6.98
N ILE A 63 -16.51 -0.99 -7.38
CA ILE A 63 -16.56 -2.29 -6.71
C ILE A 63 -15.16 -2.61 -6.16
N THR A 64 -15.09 -2.79 -4.84
CA THR A 64 -13.90 -3.31 -4.18
C THR A 64 -14.27 -4.61 -3.50
N ALA A 65 -13.48 -5.65 -3.73
CA ALA A 65 -13.75 -6.97 -3.20
C ALA A 65 -12.49 -7.62 -2.63
N PHE A 66 -12.67 -8.49 -1.67
CA PHE A 66 -11.62 -9.36 -1.16
C PHE A 66 -11.92 -10.77 -1.63
N ILE A 67 -10.93 -11.41 -2.23
CA ILE A 67 -11.06 -12.78 -2.76
C ILE A 67 -10.12 -13.70 -2.01
N ASN A 68 -10.69 -14.76 -1.42
CA ASN A 68 -9.91 -15.80 -0.77
C ASN A 68 -9.56 -16.87 -1.80
N LEU A 69 -8.29 -17.26 -1.85
CA LEU A 69 -7.80 -18.26 -2.80
C LEU A 69 -7.09 -19.39 -2.05
N GLU A 70 -7.32 -20.60 -2.49
CA GLU A 70 -6.58 -21.78 -2.05
C GLU A 70 -5.61 -22.17 -3.16
N LEU A 71 -4.30 -22.06 -2.88
CA LEU A 71 -3.25 -22.34 -3.87
C LEU A 71 -2.30 -23.39 -3.33
N SER A 72 -1.98 -24.38 -4.17
CA SER A 72 -0.87 -25.30 -3.90
C SER A 72 0.45 -24.59 -4.18
N ALA A 73 1.57 -25.18 -3.70
CA ALA A 73 2.90 -24.63 -3.95
C ALA A 73 3.20 -24.48 -5.45
N ASP A 74 2.74 -25.44 -6.25
CA ASP A 74 2.94 -25.43 -7.71
C ASP A 74 2.15 -24.31 -8.38
N GLN A 75 0.93 -24.05 -7.91
CA GLN A 75 0.08 -23.00 -8.44
C GLN A 75 0.62 -21.61 -8.12
N LYS A 76 1.29 -21.43 -6.98
CA LYS A 76 1.85 -20.13 -6.57
C LYS A 76 2.87 -19.62 -7.57
N ALA A 77 3.68 -20.50 -8.16
CA ALA A 77 4.71 -20.11 -9.12
C ALA A 77 4.14 -19.43 -10.36
N GLU A 78 2.96 -19.85 -10.81
CA GLU A 78 2.27 -19.25 -11.96
C GLU A 78 1.38 -18.07 -11.55
N PHE A 79 0.85 -18.12 -10.33
CA PHE A 79 -0.10 -17.15 -9.83
C PHE A 79 0.51 -15.77 -9.61
N TYR A 80 1.69 -15.70 -8.98
CA TYR A 80 2.31 -14.41 -8.65
C TYR A 80 2.62 -13.55 -9.90
N PRO A 81 3.22 -14.08 -10.98
CA PRO A 81 3.40 -13.28 -12.19
C PRO A 81 2.09 -12.82 -12.80
N PHE A 82 1.06 -13.66 -12.78
CA PHE A 82 -0.27 -13.30 -13.27
C PHE A 82 -0.87 -12.14 -12.47
N ILE A 83 -0.86 -12.24 -11.14
CA ILE A 83 -1.41 -11.21 -10.25
C ILE A 83 -0.63 -9.89 -10.38
N ASN A 84 0.68 -9.96 -10.49
CA ASN A 84 1.51 -8.76 -10.65
C ASN A 84 1.23 -8.04 -11.97
N SER A 85 0.71 -8.74 -12.97
CA SER A 85 0.34 -8.14 -14.25
C SER A 85 -1.07 -7.55 -14.26
N CYS A 86 -1.86 -7.77 -13.22
CA CYS A 86 -3.26 -7.32 -13.13
C CYS A 86 -3.35 -5.97 -12.42
N PRO A 87 -3.61 -4.86 -13.13
CA PRO A 87 -3.68 -3.53 -12.50
C PRO A 87 -4.84 -3.37 -11.52
N ASN A 88 -5.86 -4.22 -11.62
CA ASN A 88 -7.02 -4.19 -10.72
C ASN A 88 -6.76 -4.83 -9.36
N VAL A 89 -5.64 -5.54 -9.20
CA VAL A 89 -5.25 -6.13 -7.93
C VAL A 89 -4.47 -5.09 -7.12
N LEU A 90 -5.03 -4.71 -5.97
CA LEU A 90 -4.45 -3.67 -5.11
C LEU A 90 -3.49 -4.25 -4.09
N GLU A 91 -3.81 -5.42 -3.56
CA GLU A 91 -3.03 -6.10 -2.53
C GLU A 91 -3.08 -7.61 -2.75
N CYS A 92 -2.00 -8.28 -2.39
CA CYS A 92 -1.91 -9.73 -2.40
C CYS A 92 -1.22 -10.17 -1.11
N ASN A 93 -1.93 -10.90 -0.27
CA ASN A 93 -1.45 -11.28 1.06
C ASN A 93 -1.51 -12.79 1.26
N CYS A 94 -0.46 -13.34 1.88
CA CYS A 94 -0.49 -14.70 2.39
C CYS A 94 -1.17 -14.69 3.75
N VAL A 95 -2.12 -15.59 3.95
CA VAL A 95 -2.88 -15.68 5.21
C VAL A 95 -2.87 -17.11 5.73
N THR A 96 -3.10 -17.27 7.03
CA THR A 96 -3.25 -18.59 7.66
C THR A 96 -4.69 -19.07 7.53
N GLY A 97 -4.88 -20.38 7.53
CA GLY A 97 -6.19 -21.01 7.47
C GLY A 97 -6.39 -21.84 6.20
N VAL A 98 -7.64 -22.17 5.90
CA VAL A 98 -8.00 -22.98 4.74
C VAL A 98 -7.57 -22.33 3.42
N TYR A 99 -7.80 -21.03 3.32
CA TYR A 99 -7.37 -20.24 2.15
C TYR A 99 -6.03 -19.64 2.45
N SER A 100 -5.04 -19.91 1.60
CA SER A 100 -3.66 -19.47 1.80
C SER A 100 -3.38 -18.06 1.28
N MET A 101 -4.30 -17.50 0.51
CA MET A 101 -4.11 -16.22 -0.16
C MET A 101 -5.35 -15.35 -0.07
N LEU A 102 -5.14 -14.06 0.20
CA LEU A 102 -6.20 -13.04 0.19
C LEU A 102 -5.76 -11.91 -0.73
N ILE A 103 -6.55 -11.63 -1.76
CA ILE A 103 -6.29 -10.50 -2.64
C ILE A 103 -7.39 -9.47 -2.52
N LYS A 104 -7.01 -8.20 -2.65
CA LYS A 104 -7.93 -7.07 -2.71
C LYS A 104 -7.94 -6.55 -4.14
N VAL A 105 -9.13 -6.46 -4.72
CA VAL A 105 -9.32 -6.04 -6.11
C VAL A 105 -10.31 -4.90 -6.20
N SER A 106 -10.21 -4.10 -7.27
CA SER A 106 -11.16 -3.04 -7.56
C SER A 106 -11.51 -3.02 -9.04
N PHE A 107 -12.79 -2.93 -9.34
CA PHE A 107 -13.32 -2.96 -10.70
C PHE A 107 -14.41 -1.89 -10.89
N PRO A 108 -14.60 -1.41 -12.12
CA PRO A 108 -15.68 -0.46 -12.41
C PRO A 108 -17.07 -1.06 -12.21
N SER A 109 -17.26 -2.35 -12.43
CA SER A 109 -18.56 -3.02 -12.36
C SER A 109 -18.44 -4.44 -11.84
N THR A 110 -19.57 -5.00 -11.39
CA THR A 110 -19.66 -6.41 -10.99
C THR A 110 -19.41 -7.34 -12.16
N GLN A 111 -19.77 -6.95 -13.37
CA GLN A 111 -19.54 -7.76 -14.55
C GLN A 111 -18.04 -7.96 -14.82
N GLU A 112 -17.23 -6.91 -14.69
CA GLU A 112 -15.80 -7.02 -14.86
C GLU A 112 -15.15 -7.84 -13.75
N LEU A 113 -15.66 -7.69 -12.51
CA LEU A 113 -15.22 -8.53 -11.40
C LEU A 113 -15.51 -10.01 -11.67
N ASP A 114 -16.71 -10.33 -12.14
CA ASP A 114 -17.08 -11.72 -12.46
C ASP A 114 -16.20 -12.30 -13.56
N THR A 115 -15.85 -11.51 -14.56
CA THR A 115 -14.93 -11.91 -15.62
C THR A 115 -13.54 -12.23 -15.05
N PHE A 116 -13.05 -11.39 -14.14
CA PHE A 116 -11.77 -11.64 -13.47
C PHE A 116 -11.79 -12.90 -12.64
N ILE A 117 -12.85 -13.13 -11.87
CA ILE A 117 -13.00 -14.34 -11.05
C ILE A 117 -12.95 -15.58 -11.94
N GLY A 118 -13.59 -15.54 -13.11
CA GLY A 118 -13.54 -16.63 -14.06
C GLY A 118 -12.12 -16.94 -14.55
N LYS A 119 -11.27 -15.94 -14.69
CA LYS A 119 -9.87 -16.12 -15.12
C LYS A 119 -8.97 -16.76 -14.09
N ILE A 120 -9.28 -16.57 -12.79
CA ILE A 120 -8.45 -17.09 -11.70
C ILE A 120 -8.92 -18.45 -11.19
N GLN A 121 -10.00 -18.96 -11.71
CA GLN A 121 -10.51 -20.31 -11.37
C GLN A 121 -9.84 -21.43 -12.21
#